data_8cbcafec3971c7ff2d4a76009dfdc127
#
_entry.id   8cbcafec3971c7ff2d4a76009dfdc127
#
_cell.length_a   1.000
_cell.length_b   1.000
_cell.length_c   1.000
_cell.angle_alpha   90.00
_cell.angle_beta   90.00
_cell.angle_gamma   90.00
#
_symmetry.space_group_name_H-M   'P 1'
#
loop_
_entity.id
_entity.type
_entity.pdbx_description
1 polymer ?
#
loop_
_entity_poly.entity_id
_entity_poly.type
_entity_poly.pdbx_seq_one_letter_code
_entity_poly.pdbx_strand_id
1 'polypeptide(L)'
;MTDRVAVIGGGLSGLAAAARLAKMGHQVELFEMADRLGGRWASTTLATGTVIDDAPAVLGFPAPWRDLFRKSGRPLEAELARLGYALTPADPAVVLFADGTELTWPADRGGQLSTLTTAYGRAVAADWRDLVDRLDQVWQTLRPLGWEAELRDRAQLTSGVRRRLLGRQSLARLARSLRHPHLEALVRSVGYRLGSTPERTPAWAAVELSLQRTFGRWQLQPLDPGGTGEVGRSSILVEALTARLRLRQVTVHTECPVTAVRVVDGRVAGVRTAAGDRPAAAVVSTVDPWQTYDTLLPPDIAPRTRRRLRSLHPASAPTIGHELRDSPAGFEVREVLTLTAAGVPVITYTRPIPGGTVTSRHDYRSTTPRPAAGVAWEGLRSWTRRPPVTSEVAGLFTAGPFSPAGPGGSAEVLSGALAAYGVQAYVTSRGDEPPGPPRQHLAS
;
A
#
# COMPACT_ATOMS: atom_id res chain seq x y z
N MET A 1 22.41 -22.18 9.61
CA MET A 1 22.19 -22.42 8.14
C MET A 1 21.35 -21.29 7.62
N THR A 2 21.68 -20.72 6.47
CA THR A 2 20.94 -19.62 5.87
C THR A 2 19.70 -20.18 5.18
N ASP A 3 18.50 -19.83 5.64
CA ASP A 3 17.27 -20.36 5.06
C ASP A 3 16.94 -19.67 3.73
N ARG A 4 16.47 -20.46 2.77
CA ARG A 4 15.95 -19.96 1.50
C ARG A 4 14.52 -19.50 1.67
N VAL A 5 14.21 -18.29 1.20
CA VAL A 5 12.88 -17.71 1.22
C VAL A 5 12.49 -17.31 -0.19
N ALA A 6 11.33 -17.77 -0.64
CA ALA A 6 10.76 -17.35 -1.91
C ALA A 6 9.74 -16.21 -1.69
N VAL A 7 9.81 -15.17 -2.51
CA VAL A 7 8.85 -14.06 -2.54
C VAL A 7 8.13 -14.09 -3.88
N ILE A 8 6.80 -14.19 -3.88
CA ILE A 8 5.95 -14.20 -5.07
C ILE A 8 5.35 -12.83 -5.27
N GLY A 9 5.69 -12.17 -6.37
CA GLY A 9 5.26 -10.83 -6.76
C GLY A 9 6.28 -9.75 -6.42
N GLY A 10 6.63 -8.97 -7.43
CA GLY A 10 7.61 -7.86 -7.38
C GLY A 10 6.98 -6.49 -7.15
N GLY A 11 5.75 -6.41 -6.62
CA GLY A 11 5.13 -5.16 -6.17
C GLY A 11 5.75 -4.64 -4.86
N LEU A 12 5.27 -3.49 -4.37
CA LEU A 12 5.86 -2.83 -3.18
C LEU A 12 6.00 -3.75 -1.96
N SER A 13 4.99 -4.56 -1.68
CA SER A 13 5.03 -5.47 -0.53
C SER A 13 6.10 -6.56 -0.69
N GLY A 14 6.26 -7.08 -1.92
CA GLY A 14 7.29 -8.06 -2.23
C GLY A 14 8.69 -7.48 -2.16
N LEU A 15 8.90 -6.30 -2.73
CA LEU A 15 10.17 -5.57 -2.64
C LEU A 15 10.55 -5.26 -1.19
N ALA A 16 9.58 -4.81 -0.38
CA ALA A 16 9.78 -4.51 1.04
C ALA A 16 10.14 -5.76 1.85
N ALA A 17 9.42 -6.87 1.63
CA ALA A 17 9.69 -8.14 2.29
C ALA A 17 11.08 -8.67 1.90
N ALA A 18 11.38 -8.72 0.60
CA ALA A 18 12.66 -9.22 0.09
C ALA A 18 13.85 -8.42 0.62
N ALA A 19 13.77 -7.07 0.62
CA ALA A 19 14.84 -6.21 1.12
C ALA A 19 15.12 -6.44 2.62
N ARG A 20 14.06 -6.62 3.42
CA ARG A 20 14.20 -6.89 4.86
C ARG A 20 14.72 -8.28 5.15
N LEU A 21 14.20 -9.30 4.49
CA LEU A 21 14.62 -10.70 4.67
C LEU A 21 16.09 -10.86 4.30
N ALA A 22 16.52 -10.30 3.18
CA ALA A 22 17.93 -10.35 2.79
C ALA A 22 18.83 -9.60 3.78
N LYS A 23 18.38 -8.49 4.38
CA LYS A 23 19.11 -7.81 5.47
C LYS A 23 19.19 -8.64 6.73
N MET A 24 18.20 -9.49 7.03
CA MET A 24 18.19 -10.44 8.14
C MET A 24 19.09 -11.66 7.91
N GLY A 25 19.67 -11.79 6.70
CA GLY A 25 20.63 -12.85 6.37
C GLY A 25 20.03 -14.05 5.64
N HIS A 26 18.75 -13.98 5.24
CA HIS A 26 18.15 -15.05 4.43
C HIS A 26 18.61 -15.01 2.97
N GLN A 27 18.66 -16.17 2.32
CA GLN A 27 18.78 -16.27 0.86
C GLN A 27 17.40 -16.05 0.24
N VAL A 28 17.22 -14.93 -0.46
CA VAL A 28 15.93 -14.54 -1.00
C VAL A 28 15.91 -14.67 -2.51
N GLU A 29 14.90 -15.39 -3.02
CA GLU A 29 14.54 -15.41 -4.43
C GLU A 29 13.18 -14.72 -4.61
N LEU A 30 13.11 -13.70 -5.47
CA LEU A 30 11.89 -12.97 -5.81
C LEU A 30 11.46 -13.34 -7.23
N PHE A 31 10.20 -13.74 -7.39
CA PHE A 31 9.60 -14.16 -8.65
C PHE A 31 8.51 -13.15 -9.06
N GLU A 32 8.68 -12.53 -10.21
CA GLU A 32 7.74 -11.60 -10.82
C GLU A 32 7.31 -12.12 -12.19
N MET A 33 6.00 -12.10 -12.45
CA MET A 33 5.46 -12.58 -13.74
C MET A 33 5.66 -11.59 -14.89
N ALA A 34 5.74 -10.28 -14.57
CA ALA A 34 5.99 -9.24 -15.56
C ALA A 34 7.50 -9.11 -15.89
N ASP A 35 7.79 -8.35 -16.91
CA ASP A 35 9.14 -8.00 -17.35
C ASP A 35 9.86 -7.04 -16.40
N ARG A 36 9.11 -6.40 -15.47
CA ARG A 36 9.59 -5.35 -14.55
C ARG A 36 9.03 -5.45 -13.16
N LEU A 37 9.76 -4.89 -12.19
CA LEU A 37 9.36 -4.77 -10.80
C LEU A 37 8.51 -3.52 -10.55
N GLY A 38 7.83 -3.48 -9.40
CA GLY A 38 7.07 -2.34 -8.92
C GLY A 38 5.56 -2.54 -8.93
N GLY A 39 5.05 -3.48 -9.76
CA GLY A 39 3.61 -3.69 -9.89
C GLY A 39 2.88 -2.40 -10.29
N ARG A 40 1.92 -1.94 -9.49
CA ARG A 40 1.18 -0.68 -9.74
C ARG A 40 2.02 0.60 -9.54
N TRP A 41 3.22 0.48 -9.03
CA TRP A 41 4.19 1.57 -8.84
C TRP A 41 5.30 1.53 -9.89
N ALA A 42 5.24 0.60 -10.83
CA ALA A 42 6.12 0.57 -11.98
C ALA A 42 5.80 1.73 -12.93
N SER A 43 6.83 2.23 -13.61
CA SER A 43 6.67 3.19 -14.69
C SER A 43 6.46 2.50 -16.03
N THR A 44 5.88 3.23 -16.97
CA THR A 44 5.81 2.86 -18.38
C THR A 44 6.56 3.92 -19.20
N THR A 45 7.46 3.48 -20.08
CA THR A 45 8.13 4.38 -21.02
C THR A 45 7.35 4.40 -22.34
N LEU A 46 6.90 5.57 -22.74
CA LEU A 46 6.23 5.77 -24.02
C LEU A 46 7.22 5.74 -25.20
N ALA A 47 6.73 5.59 -26.41
CA ALA A 47 7.55 5.61 -27.62
C ALA A 47 8.35 6.93 -27.80
N THR A 48 7.88 8.02 -27.20
CA THR A 48 8.56 9.33 -27.15
C THR A 48 9.73 9.38 -26.18
N GLY A 49 9.96 8.31 -25.39
CA GLY A 49 10.96 8.29 -24.31
C GLY A 49 10.42 8.87 -22.98
N THR A 50 9.22 9.44 -22.96
CA THR A 50 8.59 9.98 -21.75
C THR A 50 8.22 8.86 -20.78
N VAL A 51 8.57 9.03 -19.51
CA VAL A 51 8.24 8.06 -18.46
C VAL A 51 6.96 8.52 -17.75
N ILE A 52 5.99 7.62 -17.66
CA ILE A 52 4.73 7.84 -16.96
C ILE A 52 4.57 6.85 -15.80
N ASP A 53 3.99 7.33 -14.71
CA ASP A 53 3.69 6.54 -13.52
C ASP A 53 2.17 6.47 -13.31
N ASP A 54 1.65 5.26 -13.07
CA ASP A 54 0.26 5.06 -12.64
C ASP A 54 0.08 5.36 -11.14
N ALA A 55 1.16 5.38 -10.38
CA ALA A 55 1.14 5.71 -8.96
C ALA A 55 0.97 7.22 -8.74
N PRO A 56 0.42 7.64 -7.57
CA PRO A 56 0.29 9.05 -7.23
C PRO A 56 1.64 9.77 -7.24
N ALA A 57 1.69 10.98 -7.81
CA ALA A 57 2.90 11.80 -7.81
C ALA A 57 3.21 12.41 -6.43
N VAL A 58 2.22 12.42 -5.53
CA VAL A 58 2.34 12.92 -4.16
C VAL A 58 2.18 11.77 -3.17
N LEU A 59 3.10 11.69 -2.22
CA LEU A 59 3.16 10.69 -1.18
C LEU A 59 2.65 11.26 0.13
N GLY A 60 1.68 10.63 0.75
CA GLY A 60 1.34 10.83 2.15
C GLY A 60 2.07 9.82 3.04
N PHE A 61 2.25 10.15 4.31
CA PHE A 61 2.77 9.23 5.34
C PHE A 61 4.12 8.55 4.97
N PRO A 62 5.22 9.29 4.86
CA PRO A 62 6.52 8.76 4.42
C PRO A 62 7.24 7.90 5.48
N ALA A 63 6.77 7.88 6.73
CA ALA A 63 7.44 7.16 7.82
C ALA A 63 7.68 5.67 7.54
N PRO A 64 6.76 4.89 6.96
CA PRO A 64 7.01 3.50 6.59
C PRO A 64 8.12 3.32 5.56
N TRP A 65 8.24 4.23 4.62
CA TRP A 65 9.32 4.21 3.63
C TRP A 65 10.67 4.46 4.28
N ARG A 66 10.77 5.48 5.15
CA ARG A 66 11.98 5.77 5.93
C ARG A 66 12.40 4.58 6.79
N ASP A 67 11.44 3.94 7.46
CA ASP A 67 11.70 2.74 8.26
C ASP A 67 12.17 1.55 7.41
N LEU A 68 11.54 1.29 6.25
CA LEU A 68 11.97 0.24 5.32
C LEU A 68 13.43 0.43 4.91
N PHE A 69 13.78 1.62 4.41
CA PHE A 69 15.12 1.88 3.90
C PHE A 69 16.16 1.80 5.02
N ARG A 70 15.91 2.40 6.18
CA ARG A 70 16.79 2.33 7.34
C ARG A 70 17.02 0.89 7.80
N LYS A 71 15.98 0.08 7.88
CA LYS A 71 16.06 -1.31 8.36
C LYS A 71 16.53 -2.32 7.30
N SER A 72 16.59 -1.93 6.04
CA SER A 72 17.18 -2.75 4.97
C SER A 72 18.56 -2.25 4.51
N GLY A 73 19.03 -1.09 4.99
CA GLY A 73 20.35 -0.57 4.66
C GLY A 73 20.48 0.94 4.90
N ARG A 74 20.80 1.73 3.86
CA ARG A 74 20.92 3.19 3.97
C ARG A 74 19.54 3.84 4.18
N PRO A 75 19.47 5.00 4.87
CA PRO A 75 18.25 5.81 4.94
C PRO A 75 17.69 6.17 3.57
N LEU A 76 16.39 6.43 3.50
CA LEU A 76 15.68 6.77 2.27
C LEU A 76 16.30 7.97 1.56
N GLU A 77 16.54 9.03 2.30
CA GLU A 77 17.09 10.28 1.78
C GLU A 77 18.47 10.08 1.12
N ALA A 78 19.33 9.26 1.74
CA ALA A 78 20.64 8.94 1.19
C ALA A 78 20.55 8.04 -0.05
N GLU A 79 19.56 7.17 -0.13
CA GLU A 79 19.36 6.33 -1.31
C GLU A 79 18.78 7.14 -2.47
N LEU A 80 17.83 8.03 -2.20
CA LEU A 80 17.28 8.95 -3.21
C LEU A 80 18.34 9.90 -3.76
N ALA A 81 19.19 10.46 -2.89
CA ALA A 81 20.28 11.34 -3.32
C ALA A 81 21.24 10.63 -4.31
N ARG A 82 21.49 9.34 -4.15
CA ARG A 82 22.28 8.54 -5.08
C ARG A 82 21.63 8.38 -6.46
N LEU A 83 20.31 8.47 -6.52
CA LEU A 83 19.54 8.48 -7.77
C LEU A 83 19.32 9.90 -8.31
N GLY A 84 19.90 10.92 -7.68
CA GLY A 84 19.73 12.31 -8.07
C GLY A 84 18.41 12.94 -7.62
N TYR A 85 17.76 12.40 -6.56
CA TYR A 85 16.47 12.88 -6.07
C TYR A 85 16.47 13.22 -4.59
N ALA A 86 15.56 14.11 -4.21
CA ALA A 86 15.20 14.40 -2.83
C ALA A 86 13.71 14.19 -2.59
N LEU A 87 13.33 13.88 -1.35
CA LEU A 87 11.95 13.89 -0.89
C LEU A 87 11.66 15.26 -0.27
N THR A 88 10.87 16.09 -0.94
CA THR A 88 10.53 17.46 -0.53
C THR A 88 9.04 17.58 -0.18
N PRO A 89 8.64 18.55 0.65
CA PRO A 89 7.22 18.85 0.82
C PRO A 89 6.56 19.14 -0.53
N ALA A 90 5.37 18.60 -0.74
CA ALA A 90 4.55 18.92 -1.91
C ALA A 90 3.74 20.19 -1.65
N ASP A 91 3.44 20.92 -2.74
CA ASP A 91 2.57 22.08 -2.68
C ASP A 91 1.17 21.71 -2.17
N PRO A 92 0.42 22.70 -1.64
CA PRO A 92 -0.97 22.50 -1.30
C PRO A 92 -1.78 21.97 -2.49
N ALA A 93 -2.64 20.98 -2.25
CA ALA A 93 -3.56 20.52 -3.29
C ALA A 93 -4.62 21.59 -3.57
N VAL A 94 -5.17 21.56 -4.78
CA VAL A 94 -6.38 22.31 -5.10
C VAL A 94 -7.57 21.36 -4.99
N VAL A 95 -8.61 21.75 -4.25
CA VAL A 95 -9.86 21.01 -4.16
C VAL A 95 -10.96 21.77 -4.91
N LEU A 96 -11.55 21.13 -5.90
CA LEU A 96 -12.68 21.65 -6.68
C LEU A 96 -13.95 20.91 -6.27
N PHE A 97 -14.94 21.65 -5.80
CA PHE A 97 -16.24 21.11 -5.41
C PHE A 97 -17.26 21.19 -6.56
N ALA A 98 -18.35 20.42 -6.40
CA ALA A 98 -19.37 20.29 -7.44
C ALA A 98 -20.08 21.60 -7.79
N ASP A 99 -20.12 22.56 -6.89
CA ASP A 99 -20.70 23.90 -7.07
C ASP A 99 -19.74 24.92 -7.69
N GLY A 100 -18.52 24.48 -8.04
CA GLY A 100 -17.47 25.35 -8.60
C GLY A 100 -16.57 26.01 -7.53
N THR A 101 -16.84 25.81 -6.25
CA THR A 101 -15.97 26.32 -5.18
C THR A 101 -14.59 25.69 -5.27
N GLU A 102 -13.55 26.49 -5.21
CA GLU A 102 -12.16 26.08 -5.18
C GLU A 102 -11.53 26.41 -3.84
N LEU A 103 -10.79 25.46 -3.25
CA LEU A 103 -9.98 25.67 -2.07
C LEU A 103 -8.54 25.21 -2.30
N THR A 104 -7.59 26.04 -1.90
CA THR A 104 -6.22 25.60 -1.67
C THR A 104 -6.18 24.80 -0.38
N TRP A 105 -5.70 23.54 -0.43
CA TRP A 105 -5.74 22.60 0.68
C TRP A 105 -4.35 22.33 1.25
N PRO A 106 -3.93 23.04 2.31
CA PRO A 106 -2.65 22.85 2.97
C PRO A 106 -2.57 21.46 3.65
N ALA A 107 -1.36 20.93 3.78
CA ALA A 107 -1.15 19.70 4.53
C ALA A 107 -1.21 19.92 6.05
N ASP A 108 -0.76 21.09 6.52
CA ASP A 108 -0.60 21.36 7.95
C ASP A 108 -1.90 21.81 8.64
N ARG A 109 -1.90 21.66 9.98
CA ARG A 109 -3.05 21.97 10.84
C ARG A 109 -3.45 23.46 10.80
N GLY A 110 -2.45 24.35 10.85
CA GLY A 110 -2.68 25.79 10.91
C GLY A 110 -3.23 26.31 9.59
N GLY A 111 -2.64 25.86 8.48
CA GLY A 111 -3.09 26.18 7.13
C GLY A 111 -4.52 25.73 6.87
N GLN A 112 -4.88 24.48 7.21
CA GLN A 112 -6.25 23.99 7.05
C GLN A 112 -7.25 24.82 7.88
N LEU A 113 -6.91 25.13 9.14
CA LEU A 113 -7.77 25.95 10.00
C LEU A 113 -7.96 27.36 9.42
N SER A 114 -6.89 27.97 8.93
CA SER A 114 -6.93 29.31 8.30
C SER A 114 -7.79 29.29 7.02
N THR A 115 -7.54 28.36 6.11
CA THR A 115 -8.29 28.20 4.86
C THR A 115 -9.79 28.04 5.13
N LEU A 116 -10.15 27.14 6.04
CA LEU A 116 -11.56 26.89 6.36
C LEU A 116 -12.21 28.05 7.12
N THR A 117 -11.46 28.76 7.99
CA THR A 117 -11.98 29.94 8.67
C THR A 117 -12.31 31.05 7.68
N THR A 118 -11.45 31.25 6.69
CA THR A 118 -11.65 32.25 5.64
C THR A 118 -12.81 31.90 4.73
N ALA A 119 -12.91 30.63 4.32
CA ALA A 119 -13.93 30.17 3.37
C ALA A 119 -15.31 30.01 4.01
N TYR A 120 -15.39 29.47 5.25
CA TYR A 120 -16.66 29.00 5.84
C TYR A 120 -16.91 29.49 7.27
N GLY A 121 -15.99 30.25 7.83
CA GLY A 121 -16.09 30.77 9.20
C GLY A 121 -15.56 29.83 10.27
N ARG A 122 -15.39 30.39 11.48
CA ARG A 122 -14.74 29.73 12.63
C ARG A 122 -15.43 28.44 13.09
N ALA A 123 -16.77 28.41 13.04
CA ALA A 123 -17.51 27.24 13.50
C ALA A 123 -17.22 26.00 12.64
N VAL A 124 -17.30 26.12 11.32
CA VAL A 124 -17.01 25.04 10.37
C VAL A 124 -15.56 24.61 10.46
N ALA A 125 -14.64 25.56 10.59
CA ALA A 125 -13.22 25.26 10.77
C ALA A 125 -12.94 24.50 12.08
N ALA A 126 -13.66 24.84 13.16
CA ALA A 126 -13.57 24.12 14.44
C ALA A 126 -14.10 22.68 14.32
N ASP A 127 -15.25 22.46 13.68
CA ASP A 127 -15.81 21.11 13.46
C ASP A 127 -14.83 20.21 12.69
N TRP A 128 -14.16 20.75 11.68
CA TRP A 128 -13.11 20.04 10.94
C TRP A 128 -11.91 19.70 11.82
N ARG A 129 -11.37 20.70 12.53
CA ARG A 129 -10.26 20.50 13.47
C ARG A 129 -10.56 19.39 14.47
N ASP A 130 -11.74 19.44 15.10
CA ASP A 130 -12.14 18.51 16.14
C ASP A 130 -12.33 17.10 15.58
N LEU A 131 -12.84 16.95 14.33
CA LEU A 131 -12.88 15.68 13.64
C LEU A 131 -11.46 15.13 13.46
N VAL A 132 -10.53 15.89 12.86
CA VAL A 132 -9.21 15.37 12.52
C VAL A 132 -8.38 15.10 13.78
N ASP A 133 -8.52 15.91 14.85
CA ASP A 133 -7.91 15.65 16.16
C ASP A 133 -8.45 14.34 16.80
N ARG A 134 -9.73 14.05 16.64
CA ARG A 134 -10.33 12.77 17.03
C ARG A 134 -9.76 11.61 16.20
N LEU A 135 -9.50 11.79 14.92
CA LEU A 135 -8.91 10.77 14.06
C LEU A 135 -7.45 10.47 14.43
N ASP A 136 -6.69 11.41 14.99
CA ASP A 136 -5.38 11.13 15.57
C ASP A 136 -5.46 10.13 16.74
N GLN A 137 -6.50 10.22 17.57
CA GLN A 137 -6.74 9.24 18.65
C GLN A 137 -7.17 7.89 18.10
N VAL A 138 -7.97 7.88 17.03
CA VAL A 138 -8.33 6.65 16.30
C VAL A 138 -7.08 5.99 15.75
N TRP A 139 -6.15 6.75 15.17
CA TRP A 139 -4.87 6.25 14.66
C TRP A 139 -4.05 5.55 15.76
N GLN A 140 -3.91 6.13 16.94
CA GLN A 140 -3.19 5.49 18.06
C GLN A 140 -3.78 4.12 18.45
N THR A 141 -5.09 3.94 18.24
CA THR A 141 -5.75 2.65 18.49
C THR A 141 -5.60 1.69 17.30
N LEU A 142 -5.62 2.21 16.06
CA LEU A 142 -5.54 1.44 14.82
C LEU A 142 -4.12 0.92 14.54
N ARG A 143 -3.13 1.76 14.82
CA ARG A 143 -1.71 1.51 14.50
C ARG A 143 -1.20 0.11 14.90
N PRO A 144 -1.45 -0.39 16.13
CA PRO A 144 -1.03 -1.72 16.54
C PRO A 144 -1.90 -2.86 15.97
N LEU A 145 -2.91 -2.55 15.15
CA LEU A 145 -3.88 -3.51 14.63
C LEU A 145 -3.76 -3.62 13.11
N GLY A 146 -2.74 -4.31 12.62
CA GLY A 146 -2.54 -4.58 11.20
C GLY A 146 -1.58 -3.63 10.48
N TRP A 147 -1.08 -2.55 11.14
CA TRP A 147 -0.08 -1.65 10.58
C TRP A 147 1.33 -1.91 11.13
N GLU A 148 1.49 -1.85 12.45
CA GLU A 148 2.79 -2.08 13.13
C GLU A 148 2.90 -3.49 13.71
N ALA A 149 1.77 -4.14 13.97
CA ALA A 149 1.70 -5.52 14.41
C ALA A 149 0.58 -6.26 13.67
N GLU A 150 0.68 -7.57 13.61
CA GLU A 150 -0.29 -8.40 12.90
C GLU A 150 -1.65 -8.42 13.61
N LEU A 151 -2.74 -8.19 12.86
CA LEU A 151 -4.09 -8.46 13.31
C LEU A 151 -4.42 -9.93 13.01
N ARG A 152 -4.23 -10.81 14.00
CA ARG A 152 -4.42 -12.26 13.87
C ARG A 152 -5.85 -12.70 14.18
N ASP A 153 -6.45 -12.11 15.20
CA ASP A 153 -7.71 -12.57 15.75
C ASP A 153 -8.66 -11.41 16.06
N ARG A 154 -9.96 -11.71 15.96
CA ARG A 154 -11.05 -10.83 16.37
C ARG A 154 -11.03 -10.55 17.87
N ALA A 155 -10.43 -11.40 18.69
CA ALA A 155 -10.25 -11.18 20.12
C ALA A 155 -9.47 -9.91 20.44
N GLN A 156 -8.53 -9.51 19.55
CA GLN A 156 -7.82 -8.23 19.66
C GLN A 156 -8.76 -7.01 19.60
N LEU A 157 -9.95 -7.17 19.00
CA LEU A 157 -10.97 -6.13 18.86
C LEU A 157 -11.96 -6.19 20.04
N THR A 158 -11.50 -5.89 21.24
CA THR A 158 -12.37 -5.78 22.42
C THR A 158 -13.46 -4.71 22.23
N SER A 159 -14.49 -4.70 23.08
CA SER A 159 -15.54 -3.68 23.03
C SER A 159 -14.98 -2.25 23.19
N GLY A 160 -13.94 -2.08 24.02
CA GLY A 160 -13.24 -0.81 24.19
C GLY A 160 -12.49 -0.36 22.93
N VAL A 161 -11.76 -1.29 22.28
CA VAL A 161 -11.07 -1.03 21.01
C VAL A 161 -12.06 -0.63 19.92
N ARG A 162 -13.14 -1.40 19.75
CA ARG A 162 -14.18 -1.09 18.73
C ARG A 162 -14.81 0.28 18.94
N ARG A 163 -15.06 0.69 20.19
CA ARG A 163 -15.61 2.02 20.51
C ARG A 163 -14.62 3.12 20.10
N ARG A 164 -13.33 3.00 20.46
CA ARG A 164 -12.30 3.96 20.07
C ARG A 164 -12.11 4.04 18.56
N LEU A 165 -12.24 2.93 17.84
CA LEU A 165 -12.18 2.86 16.38
C LEU A 165 -13.47 3.33 15.68
N LEU A 166 -14.45 3.89 16.37
CA LEU A 166 -15.75 4.27 15.78
C LEU A 166 -16.44 3.08 15.07
N GLY A 167 -16.18 1.85 15.52
CA GLY A 167 -16.43 0.61 14.79
C GLY A 167 -17.89 0.29 14.43
N ARG A 168 -18.86 1.11 14.89
CA ARG A 168 -20.28 1.02 14.53
C ARG A 168 -20.71 2.07 13.49
N GLN A 169 -19.81 2.93 13.06
CA GLN A 169 -20.10 4.00 12.11
C GLN A 169 -19.49 3.70 10.76
N SER A 170 -20.22 4.02 9.69
CA SER A 170 -19.67 4.12 8.36
C SER A 170 -19.02 5.49 8.15
N LEU A 171 -18.15 5.57 7.16
CA LEU A 171 -17.52 6.82 6.75
C LEU A 171 -18.57 7.86 6.32
N ALA A 172 -19.64 7.43 5.62
CA ALA A 172 -20.74 8.31 5.25
C ALA A 172 -21.49 8.90 6.47
N ARG A 173 -21.64 8.13 7.55
CA ARG A 173 -22.24 8.65 8.77
C ARG A 173 -21.32 9.65 9.48
N LEU A 174 -20.03 9.38 9.50
CA LEU A 174 -19.02 10.31 10.03
C LEU A 174 -19.02 11.61 9.25
N ALA A 175 -19.01 11.54 7.90
CA ALA A 175 -19.02 12.70 7.02
C ALA A 175 -20.23 13.62 7.32
N ARG A 176 -21.44 13.04 7.37
CA ARG A 176 -22.67 13.80 7.67
C ARG A 176 -22.65 14.53 9.03
N SER A 177 -21.83 14.10 9.98
CA SER A 177 -21.73 14.78 11.27
C SER A 177 -21.12 16.18 11.20
N LEU A 178 -20.40 16.50 10.10
CA LEU A 178 -19.81 17.81 9.85
C LEU A 178 -20.83 18.88 9.42
N ARG A 179 -22.02 18.46 8.96
CA ARG A 179 -23.08 19.38 8.54
C ARG A 179 -22.66 20.47 7.55
N HIS A 180 -21.64 20.20 6.75
CA HIS A 180 -21.12 21.08 5.70
C HIS A 180 -20.82 20.28 4.44
N PRO A 181 -21.44 20.60 3.27
CA PRO A 181 -21.42 19.75 2.09
C PRO A 181 -19.99 19.50 1.56
N HIS A 182 -19.13 20.50 1.56
CA HIS A 182 -17.74 20.37 1.08
C HIS A 182 -16.91 19.47 2.00
N LEU A 183 -17.03 19.64 3.32
CA LEU A 183 -16.32 18.78 4.29
C LEU A 183 -16.87 17.35 4.27
N GLU A 184 -18.18 17.19 4.08
CA GLU A 184 -18.78 15.89 3.87
C GLU A 184 -18.20 15.20 2.62
N ALA A 185 -18.13 15.90 1.49
CA ALA A 185 -17.56 15.39 0.25
C ALA A 185 -16.09 14.98 0.42
N LEU A 186 -15.28 15.79 1.11
CA LEU A 186 -13.89 15.47 1.43
C LEU A 186 -13.76 14.16 2.22
N VAL A 187 -14.51 14.00 3.30
CA VAL A 187 -14.48 12.77 4.11
C VAL A 187 -14.97 11.57 3.29
N ARG A 188 -16.04 11.72 2.52
CA ARG A 188 -16.58 10.64 1.67
C ARG A 188 -15.60 10.18 0.61
N SER A 189 -14.76 11.07 0.07
CA SER A 189 -13.77 10.74 -0.95
C SER A 189 -12.78 9.66 -0.52
N VAL A 190 -12.49 9.56 0.77
CA VAL A 190 -11.61 8.52 1.33
C VAL A 190 -12.13 7.11 1.04
N GLY A 191 -13.44 6.88 1.13
CA GLY A 191 -14.03 5.57 0.86
C GLY A 191 -13.77 5.09 -0.56
N TYR A 192 -13.95 5.98 -1.53
CA TYR A 192 -13.71 5.68 -2.95
C TYR A 192 -12.21 5.41 -3.23
N ARG A 193 -11.31 6.21 -2.65
CA ARG A 193 -9.86 6.02 -2.80
C ARG A 193 -9.38 4.69 -2.20
N LEU A 194 -10.07 4.19 -1.19
CA LEU A 194 -9.82 2.88 -0.59
C LEU A 194 -10.54 1.72 -1.32
N GLY A 195 -11.13 1.98 -2.48
CA GLY A 195 -11.75 0.97 -3.33
C GLY A 195 -13.11 0.46 -2.85
N SER A 196 -13.86 1.29 -2.10
CA SER A 196 -15.20 0.98 -1.61
C SER A 196 -16.10 2.21 -1.63
N THR A 197 -17.37 2.08 -1.18
CA THR A 197 -18.25 3.24 -1.02
C THR A 197 -18.21 3.76 0.42
N PRO A 198 -18.49 5.05 0.66
CA PRO A 198 -18.49 5.63 2.01
C PRO A 198 -19.49 4.96 2.95
N GLU A 199 -20.59 4.41 2.44
CA GLU A 199 -21.62 3.70 3.20
C GLU A 199 -21.11 2.37 3.77
N ARG A 200 -20.22 1.69 3.03
CA ARG A 200 -19.61 0.41 3.40
C ARG A 200 -18.29 0.57 4.13
N THR A 201 -17.56 1.62 3.85
CA THR A 201 -16.25 1.91 4.46
C THR A 201 -16.45 2.26 5.95
N PRO A 202 -15.71 1.64 6.87
CA PRO A 202 -15.79 1.99 8.29
C PRO A 202 -15.24 3.40 8.57
N ALA A 203 -15.80 4.10 9.54
CA ALA A 203 -15.44 5.49 9.85
C ALA A 203 -13.97 5.70 10.21
N TRP A 204 -13.31 4.72 10.83
CA TRP A 204 -11.89 4.81 11.17
C TRP A 204 -10.99 4.91 9.94
N ALA A 205 -11.46 4.55 8.74
CA ALA A 205 -10.70 4.73 7.50
C ALA A 205 -10.38 6.22 7.21
N ALA A 206 -11.16 7.16 7.76
CA ALA A 206 -10.88 8.59 7.70
C ALA A 206 -9.55 9.00 8.36
N VAL A 207 -8.90 8.10 9.10
CA VAL A 207 -7.53 8.28 9.64
C VAL A 207 -6.55 8.77 8.58
N GLU A 208 -6.76 8.44 7.30
CA GLU A 208 -5.95 8.95 6.20
C GLU A 208 -5.84 10.48 6.21
N LEU A 209 -6.93 11.19 6.56
CA LEU A 209 -6.96 12.66 6.64
C LEU A 209 -6.04 13.18 7.77
N SER A 210 -6.02 12.49 8.91
CA SER A 210 -5.14 12.86 10.02
C SER A 210 -3.68 12.51 9.73
N LEU A 211 -3.42 11.40 9.06
CA LEU A 211 -2.06 11.02 8.65
C LEU A 211 -1.46 12.03 7.67
N GLN A 212 -2.22 12.51 6.69
CA GLN A 212 -1.77 13.55 5.77
C GLN A 212 -1.48 14.86 6.51
N ARG A 213 -2.34 15.25 7.46
CA ARG A 213 -2.14 16.45 8.27
C ARG A 213 -0.90 16.36 9.19
N THR A 214 -0.65 15.18 9.75
CA THR A 214 0.41 14.97 10.74
C THR A 214 1.79 14.75 10.10
N PHE A 215 1.83 13.98 9.00
CA PHE A 215 3.08 13.59 8.35
C PHE A 215 3.39 14.37 7.08
N GLY A 216 2.47 15.25 6.66
CA GLY A 216 2.61 16.05 5.45
C GLY A 216 2.35 15.28 4.17
N ARG A 217 2.50 16.01 3.08
CA ARG A 217 2.43 15.54 1.70
C ARG A 217 3.78 15.81 1.06
N TRP A 218 4.30 14.83 0.34
CA TRP A 218 5.67 14.82 -0.14
C TRP A 218 5.74 14.46 -1.62
N GLN A 219 6.71 15.01 -2.32
CA GLN A 219 7.01 14.70 -3.72
C GLN A 219 8.48 14.37 -3.90
N LEU A 220 8.80 13.64 -4.96
CA LEU A 220 10.18 13.41 -5.37
C LEU A 220 10.60 14.52 -6.33
N GLN A 221 11.70 15.16 -6.02
CA GLN A 221 12.25 16.27 -6.79
C GLN A 221 13.70 15.98 -7.20
N PRO A 222 14.07 16.20 -8.45
CA PRO A 222 15.48 16.11 -8.87
C PRO A 222 16.35 17.05 -8.07
N LEU A 223 17.55 16.62 -7.71
CA LEU A 223 18.58 17.48 -7.07
C LEU A 223 19.17 18.49 -8.04
N ASP A 224 19.17 18.17 -9.34
CA ASP A 224 19.55 19.08 -10.42
C ASP A 224 18.31 19.45 -11.23
N PRO A 225 17.70 20.62 -11.01
CA PRO A 225 16.51 21.07 -11.74
C PRO A 225 16.75 21.29 -13.24
N GLY A 226 18.01 21.49 -13.66
CA GLY A 226 18.41 21.62 -15.07
C GLY A 226 18.74 20.30 -15.75
N GLY A 227 18.75 19.20 -15.00
CA GLY A 227 19.06 17.86 -15.50
C GLY A 227 17.87 17.17 -16.18
N THR A 228 18.03 15.90 -16.51
CA THR A 228 17.01 15.05 -17.16
C THR A 228 16.01 14.46 -16.18
N GLY A 229 16.14 14.73 -14.88
CA GLY A 229 15.25 14.22 -13.84
C GLY A 229 13.86 14.87 -13.92
N GLU A 230 12.82 14.07 -13.72
CA GLU A 230 11.44 14.53 -13.75
C GLU A 230 10.86 14.61 -12.33
N VAL A 231 10.21 15.75 -12.01
CA VAL A 231 9.54 15.96 -10.72
C VAL A 231 8.34 15.03 -10.56
N GLY A 232 8.09 14.57 -9.34
CA GLY A 232 6.90 13.77 -8.99
C GLY A 232 6.90 12.34 -9.55
N ARG A 233 8.05 11.81 -9.98
CA ARG A 233 8.19 10.41 -10.40
C ARG A 233 8.23 9.48 -9.18
N SER A 234 7.10 8.94 -8.80
CA SER A 234 6.99 8.01 -7.67
C SER A 234 7.67 6.65 -7.93
N SER A 235 7.84 6.25 -9.18
CA SER A 235 8.59 5.05 -9.59
C SER A 235 10.06 5.05 -9.17
N ILE A 236 10.66 6.21 -8.89
CA ILE A 236 12.01 6.31 -8.31
C ILE A 236 12.13 5.52 -6.98
N LEU A 237 11.05 5.40 -6.22
CA LEU A 237 11.05 4.55 -5.01
C LEU A 237 11.21 3.06 -5.36
N VAL A 238 10.65 2.62 -6.47
CA VAL A 238 10.82 1.24 -6.98
C VAL A 238 12.26 1.05 -7.48
N GLU A 239 12.82 2.03 -8.17
CA GLU A 239 14.22 2.00 -8.61
C GLU A 239 15.18 1.91 -7.42
N ALA A 240 14.93 2.72 -6.36
CA ALA A 240 15.68 2.68 -5.11
C ALA A 240 15.60 1.32 -4.40
N LEU A 241 14.39 0.71 -4.37
CA LEU A 241 14.21 -0.63 -3.80
C LEU A 241 14.89 -1.70 -4.67
N THR A 242 14.80 -1.60 -5.99
CA THR A 242 15.49 -2.53 -6.91
C THR A 242 17.00 -2.47 -6.72
N ALA A 243 17.57 -1.27 -6.62
CA ALA A 243 18.98 -1.09 -6.29
C ALA A 243 19.33 -1.71 -4.91
N ARG A 244 18.43 -1.60 -3.93
CA ARG A 244 18.58 -2.21 -2.62
C ARG A 244 18.60 -3.74 -2.70
N LEU A 245 17.73 -4.36 -3.51
CA LEU A 245 17.71 -5.81 -3.70
C LEU A 245 19.04 -6.30 -4.30
N ARG A 246 19.54 -5.60 -5.30
CA ARG A 246 20.87 -5.92 -5.90
C ARG A 246 21.99 -5.83 -4.87
N LEU A 247 22.03 -4.76 -4.06
CA LEU A 247 23.00 -4.58 -2.98
C LEU A 247 22.93 -5.70 -1.94
N ARG A 248 21.74 -6.27 -1.71
CA ARG A 248 21.47 -7.36 -0.76
C ARG A 248 21.56 -8.75 -1.38
N GLN A 249 22.00 -8.84 -2.63
CA GLN A 249 22.16 -10.11 -3.35
C GLN A 249 20.88 -10.94 -3.43
N VAL A 250 19.70 -10.26 -3.49
CA VAL A 250 18.44 -10.93 -3.78
C VAL A 250 18.46 -11.39 -5.23
N THR A 251 18.18 -12.67 -5.45
CA THR A 251 18.00 -13.21 -6.80
C THR A 251 16.61 -12.82 -7.31
N VAL A 252 16.54 -12.04 -8.37
CA VAL A 252 15.29 -11.58 -8.98
C VAL A 252 15.06 -12.31 -10.30
N HIS A 253 13.88 -12.92 -10.42
CA HIS A 253 13.42 -13.58 -11.64
C HIS A 253 12.21 -12.80 -12.18
N THR A 254 12.38 -12.03 -13.25
CA THR A 254 11.28 -11.43 -14.03
C THR A 254 10.83 -12.39 -15.13
N GLU A 255 9.64 -12.13 -15.69
CA GLU A 255 9.00 -13.03 -16.68
C GLU A 255 8.91 -14.48 -16.17
N CYS A 256 8.82 -14.64 -14.84
CA CYS A 256 8.86 -15.93 -14.17
C CYS A 256 7.63 -16.12 -13.27
N PRO A 257 6.48 -16.45 -13.85
CA PRO A 257 5.28 -16.72 -13.08
C PRO A 257 5.45 -17.96 -12.20
N VAL A 258 5.12 -17.81 -10.91
CA VAL A 258 4.95 -18.95 -10.01
C VAL A 258 3.60 -19.60 -10.32
N THR A 259 3.60 -20.91 -10.55
CA THR A 259 2.42 -21.69 -10.91
C THR A 259 1.84 -22.48 -9.73
N ALA A 260 2.65 -22.73 -8.69
CA ALA A 260 2.17 -23.37 -7.47
C ALA A 260 3.07 -23.06 -6.27
N VAL A 261 2.48 -23.02 -5.07
CA VAL A 261 3.19 -23.15 -3.80
C VAL A 261 3.19 -24.63 -3.42
N ARG A 262 4.38 -25.18 -3.25
CA ARG A 262 4.52 -26.59 -2.85
C ARG A 262 4.31 -26.73 -1.35
N VAL A 263 3.41 -27.63 -0.98
CA VAL A 263 3.11 -27.95 0.42
C VAL A 263 3.33 -29.44 0.63
N VAL A 264 4.10 -29.80 1.66
CA VAL A 264 4.36 -31.17 2.07
C VAL A 264 4.10 -31.26 3.58
N ASP A 265 3.29 -32.19 4.00
CA ASP A 265 2.91 -32.39 5.43
C ASP A 265 2.38 -31.09 6.09
N GLY A 266 1.57 -30.33 5.36
CA GLY A 266 0.99 -29.05 5.85
C GLY A 266 1.95 -27.88 5.95
N ARG A 267 3.18 -28.03 5.45
CA ARG A 267 4.23 -27.01 5.48
C ARG A 267 4.68 -26.65 4.07
N VAL A 268 5.06 -25.41 3.87
CA VAL A 268 5.69 -24.96 2.62
C VAL A 268 7.00 -25.71 2.39
N ALA A 269 7.20 -26.18 1.15
CA ALA A 269 8.43 -26.81 0.67
C ALA A 269 9.10 -26.02 -0.48
N GLY A 270 8.47 -24.94 -0.95
CA GLY A 270 8.98 -24.08 -2.01
C GLY A 270 7.90 -23.63 -2.98
N VAL A 271 8.33 -23.20 -4.16
CA VAL A 271 7.46 -22.76 -5.26
C VAL A 271 7.77 -23.55 -6.53
N ARG A 272 6.80 -23.58 -7.45
CA ARG A 272 6.97 -24.13 -8.80
C ARG A 272 6.89 -23.03 -9.84
N THR A 273 7.82 -23.08 -10.80
CA THR A 273 7.85 -22.21 -11.97
C THR A 273 7.94 -23.06 -13.25
N ALA A 274 7.89 -22.44 -14.42
CA ALA A 274 8.13 -23.14 -15.67
C ALA A 274 9.53 -23.79 -15.74
N ALA A 275 10.53 -23.22 -15.05
CA ALA A 275 11.89 -23.77 -14.96
C ALA A 275 12.03 -24.88 -13.90
N GLY A 276 10.94 -25.33 -13.28
CA GLY A 276 10.91 -26.39 -12.29
C GLY A 276 10.69 -25.91 -10.85
N ASP A 277 10.90 -26.82 -9.91
CA ASP A 277 10.70 -26.59 -8.50
C ASP A 277 11.87 -25.79 -7.87
N ARG A 278 11.54 -24.81 -7.04
CA ARG A 278 12.46 -23.98 -6.26
C ARG A 278 12.21 -24.23 -4.77
N PRO A 279 13.08 -24.99 -4.10
CA PRO A 279 12.92 -25.28 -2.68
C PRO A 279 13.08 -24.01 -1.83
N ALA A 280 12.18 -23.82 -0.85
CA ALA A 280 12.25 -22.74 0.12
C ALA A 280 11.67 -23.17 1.47
N ALA A 281 12.27 -22.69 2.57
CA ALA A 281 11.81 -22.94 3.91
C ALA A 281 10.56 -22.13 4.27
N ALA A 282 10.38 -20.97 3.61
CA ALA A 282 9.21 -20.11 3.73
C ALA A 282 8.89 -19.44 2.39
N VAL A 283 7.62 -19.08 2.21
CA VAL A 283 7.12 -18.33 1.06
C VAL A 283 6.37 -17.09 1.53
N VAL A 284 6.68 -15.93 0.95
CA VAL A 284 5.89 -14.72 1.09
C VAL A 284 5.12 -14.51 -0.22
N SER A 285 3.80 -14.67 -0.19
CA SER A 285 2.95 -14.35 -1.33
C SER A 285 2.44 -12.92 -1.25
N THR A 286 2.72 -12.14 -2.29
CA THR A 286 2.24 -10.74 -2.40
C THR A 286 1.28 -10.53 -3.57
N VAL A 287 0.88 -11.61 -4.22
CA VAL A 287 -0.23 -11.62 -5.17
C VAL A 287 -1.56 -11.63 -4.42
N ASP A 288 -2.64 -11.33 -5.11
CA ASP A 288 -3.95 -11.26 -4.47
C ASP A 288 -4.35 -12.58 -3.76
N PRO A 289 -5.18 -12.50 -2.72
CA PRO A 289 -5.46 -13.66 -1.90
C PRO A 289 -6.25 -14.76 -2.64
N TRP A 290 -7.08 -14.42 -3.61
CA TRP A 290 -7.80 -15.43 -4.40
C TRP A 290 -6.81 -16.21 -5.26
N GLN A 291 -5.88 -15.53 -5.93
CA GLN A 291 -4.80 -16.20 -6.67
C GLN A 291 -3.94 -17.05 -5.73
N THR A 292 -3.55 -16.52 -4.56
CA THR A 292 -2.73 -17.25 -3.59
C THR A 292 -3.42 -18.54 -3.12
N TYR A 293 -4.68 -18.44 -2.67
CA TYR A 293 -5.36 -19.57 -2.03
C TYR A 293 -6.14 -20.43 -3.01
N ASP A 294 -6.69 -19.91 -4.10
CA ASP A 294 -7.52 -20.68 -5.03
C ASP A 294 -6.76 -21.22 -6.23
N THR A 295 -5.60 -20.61 -6.57
CA THR A 295 -4.80 -21.01 -7.74
C THR A 295 -3.45 -21.63 -7.35
N LEU A 296 -2.69 -20.97 -6.46
CA LEU A 296 -1.32 -21.40 -6.17
C LEU A 296 -1.23 -22.53 -5.13
N LEU A 297 -2.23 -22.66 -4.24
CA LEU A 297 -2.27 -23.73 -3.24
C LEU A 297 -3.14 -24.91 -3.70
N PRO A 298 -2.81 -26.14 -3.29
CA PRO A 298 -3.70 -27.30 -3.50
C PRO A 298 -5.10 -27.05 -2.92
N PRO A 299 -6.17 -27.60 -3.54
CA PRO A 299 -7.57 -27.27 -3.20
C PRO A 299 -8.00 -27.66 -1.79
N ASP A 300 -7.38 -28.65 -1.20
CA ASP A 300 -7.61 -29.17 0.14
C ASP A 300 -6.89 -28.38 1.25
N ILE A 301 -5.95 -27.53 0.85
CA ILE A 301 -5.15 -26.71 1.77
C ILE A 301 -5.87 -25.40 2.10
N ALA A 302 -5.76 -24.95 3.35
CA ALA A 302 -6.29 -23.68 3.87
C ALA A 302 -7.82 -23.51 3.75
N PRO A 303 -8.67 -24.49 4.13
CA PRO A 303 -10.10 -24.43 3.93
C PRO A 303 -10.79 -23.30 4.71
N ARG A 304 -10.24 -22.90 5.86
CA ARG A 304 -10.77 -21.79 6.67
C ARG A 304 -10.56 -20.46 5.98
N THR A 305 -9.36 -20.22 5.43
CA THR A 305 -9.04 -19.00 4.69
C THR A 305 -9.86 -18.91 3.42
N ARG A 306 -9.98 -20.00 2.63
CA ARG A 306 -10.84 -20.04 1.43
C ARG A 306 -12.30 -19.71 1.76
N ARG A 307 -12.85 -20.24 2.88
CA ARG A 307 -14.21 -19.89 3.32
C ARG A 307 -14.35 -18.42 3.67
N ARG A 308 -13.33 -17.80 4.29
CA ARG A 308 -13.32 -16.35 4.57
C ARG A 308 -13.28 -15.54 3.29
N LEU A 309 -12.44 -15.91 2.33
CA LEU A 309 -12.28 -15.21 1.05
C LEU A 309 -13.58 -15.19 0.23
N ARG A 310 -14.37 -16.25 0.24
CA ARG A 310 -15.69 -16.26 -0.44
C ARG A 310 -16.65 -15.18 0.00
N SER A 311 -16.42 -14.56 1.16
CA SER A 311 -17.23 -13.48 1.70
C SER A 311 -16.61 -12.09 1.54
N LEU A 312 -15.50 -12.01 0.84
CA LEU A 312 -14.79 -10.77 0.55
C LEU A 312 -14.90 -10.46 -0.94
N HIS A 313 -14.88 -9.17 -1.27
CA HIS A 313 -14.93 -8.70 -2.65
C HIS A 313 -13.66 -7.94 -2.99
N PRO A 314 -13.21 -7.98 -4.24
CA PRO A 314 -12.11 -7.13 -4.71
C PRO A 314 -12.42 -5.65 -4.52
N ALA A 315 -11.39 -4.87 -4.18
CA ALA A 315 -11.49 -3.43 -4.14
C ALA A 315 -11.67 -2.87 -5.55
N SER A 316 -12.43 -1.78 -5.66
CA SER A 316 -12.58 -1.05 -6.92
C SER A 316 -11.35 -0.18 -7.17
N ALA A 317 -10.74 -0.31 -8.34
CA ALA A 317 -9.64 0.53 -8.79
C ALA A 317 -10.17 1.65 -9.69
N PRO A 318 -9.58 2.87 -9.66
CA PRO A 318 -9.93 3.94 -10.58
C PRO A 318 -9.49 3.60 -12.00
N THR A 319 -10.12 4.22 -12.97
CA THR A 319 -9.57 4.31 -14.33
C THR A 319 -8.44 5.33 -14.32
N ILE A 320 -7.27 4.94 -14.83
CA ILE A 320 -6.12 5.83 -14.94
C ILE A 320 -5.90 6.16 -16.40
N GLY A 321 -5.70 7.44 -16.69
CA GLY A 321 -5.38 7.94 -18.02
C GLY A 321 -4.29 9.01 -17.95
N HIS A 322 -3.53 9.15 -19.02
CA HIS A 322 -2.44 10.10 -19.12
C HIS A 322 -2.63 10.99 -20.33
N GLU A 323 -2.40 12.29 -20.17
CA GLU A 323 -2.43 13.28 -21.22
C GLU A 323 -1.10 14.03 -21.25
N LEU A 324 -0.47 14.07 -22.42
CA LEU A 324 0.74 14.85 -22.66
C LEU A 324 0.37 16.15 -23.37
N ARG A 325 0.97 17.25 -22.97
CA ARG A 325 0.78 18.56 -23.58
C ARG A 325 2.11 19.26 -23.79
N ASP A 326 2.30 19.81 -24.98
CA ASP A 326 3.42 20.71 -25.32
C ASP A 326 3.10 22.09 -24.72
N SER A 327 3.38 22.28 -23.46
CA SER A 327 3.14 23.53 -22.75
C SER A 327 4.31 23.82 -21.83
N PRO A 328 4.78 25.07 -21.74
CA PRO A 328 5.82 25.40 -20.78
C PRO A 328 5.32 25.03 -19.37
N ALA A 329 6.05 24.16 -18.71
CA ALA A 329 5.70 23.69 -17.39
C ALA A 329 6.32 24.59 -16.33
N GLY A 330 5.59 24.82 -15.23
CA GLY A 330 6.21 25.16 -13.97
C GLY A 330 7.10 24.01 -13.48
N PHE A 331 7.92 24.26 -12.46
CA PHE A 331 8.83 23.24 -11.90
C PHE A 331 8.21 22.35 -10.82
N GLU A 332 6.88 22.36 -10.68
CA GLU A 332 6.16 21.82 -9.53
C GLU A 332 5.07 20.84 -9.95
N VAL A 333 4.77 19.88 -9.08
CA VAL A 333 3.62 18.98 -9.25
C VAL A 333 2.36 19.70 -8.79
N ARG A 334 1.38 19.85 -9.69
CA ARG A 334 0.06 20.32 -9.31
C ARG A 334 -0.88 19.15 -9.08
N GLU A 335 -1.39 19.01 -7.86
CA GLU A 335 -2.46 18.07 -7.54
C GLU A 335 -3.81 18.78 -7.47
N VAL A 336 -4.78 18.26 -8.21
CA VAL A 336 -6.17 18.74 -8.17
C VAL A 336 -7.09 17.59 -7.80
N LEU A 337 -7.85 17.77 -6.73
CA LEU A 337 -8.89 16.86 -6.26
C LEU A 337 -10.25 17.43 -6.63
N THR A 338 -10.86 16.92 -7.69
CA THR A 338 -12.23 17.29 -8.09
C THR A 338 -13.24 16.36 -7.44
N LEU A 339 -14.23 16.91 -6.75
CA LEU A 339 -15.24 16.16 -6.00
C LEU A 339 -16.62 16.38 -6.58
N THR A 340 -17.36 15.30 -6.81
CA THR A 340 -18.81 15.40 -7.03
C THR A 340 -19.53 15.73 -5.70
N ALA A 341 -20.80 16.11 -5.76
CA ALA A 341 -21.62 16.32 -4.56
C ALA A 341 -21.69 15.08 -3.65
N ALA A 342 -21.60 13.88 -4.21
CA ALA A 342 -21.51 12.63 -3.46
C ALA A 342 -20.12 12.34 -2.89
N GLY A 343 -19.13 13.18 -3.17
CA GLY A 343 -17.73 13.01 -2.75
C GLY A 343 -16.94 12.00 -3.60
N VAL A 344 -17.41 11.65 -4.80
CA VAL A 344 -16.66 10.80 -5.72
C VAL A 344 -15.49 11.61 -6.30
N PRO A 345 -14.23 11.18 -6.09
CA PRO A 345 -13.09 11.95 -6.53
C PRO A 345 -12.67 11.68 -7.97
N VAL A 346 -12.11 12.71 -8.60
CA VAL A 346 -11.15 12.61 -9.70
C VAL A 346 -9.89 13.32 -9.23
N ILE A 347 -8.76 12.62 -9.23
CA ILE A 347 -7.49 13.20 -8.81
C ILE A 347 -6.62 13.35 -10.06
N THR A 348 -6.12 14.55 -10.30
CA THR A 348 -5.17 14.81 -11.38
C THR A 348 -3.83 15.27 -10.80
N TYR A 349 -2.76 14.72 -11.35
CA TYR A 349 -1.39 15.11 -11.07
C TYR A 349 -0.78 15.63 -12.36
N THR A 350 -0.58 16.95 -12.46
CA THR A 350 0.14 17.55 -13.59
C THR A 350 1.57 17.79 -13.15
N ARG A 351 2.54 17.24 -13.88
CA ARG A 351 3.96 17.39 -13.61
C ARG A 351 4.73 17.79 -14.86
N PRO A 352 5.81 18.55 -14.72
CA PRO A 352 6.68 18.90 -15.84
C PRO A 352 7.43 17.65 -16.36
N ILE A 353 7.62 17.63 -17.67
CA ILE A 353 8.47 16.69 -18.38
C ILE A 353 9.31 17.48 -19.40
N PRO A 354 10.41 16.93 -19.93
CA PRO A 354 11.13 17.58 -21.03
C PRO A 354 10.19 17.87 -22.21
N GLY A 355 10.09 19.17 -22.58
CA GLY A 355 9.26 19.64 -23.69
C GLY A 355 7.79 19.86 -23.37
N GLY A 356 7.32 19.67 -22.11
CA GLY A 356 5.90 19.87 -21.83
C GLY A 356 5.45 19.46 -20.44
N THR A 357 4.22 18.95 -20.36
CA THR A 357 3.63 18.41 -19.14
C THR A 357 2.98 17.07 -19.38
N VAL A 358 2.95 16.23 -18.36
CA VAL A 358 2.08 15.05 -18.29
C VAL A 358 1.06 15.22 -17.17
N THR A 359 -0.20 15.00 -17.50
CA THR A 359 -1.29 14.94 -16.52
C THR A 359 -1.76 13.51 -16.37
N SER A 360 -1.53 12.94 -15.19
CA SER A 360 -2.06 11.63 -14.80
C SER A 360 -3.38 11.83 -14.06
N ARG A 361 -4.45 11.17 -14.54
CA ARG A 361 -5.80 11.30 -14.03
C ARG A 361 -6.29 9.98 -13.45
N HIS A 362 -6.61 9.96 -12.15
CA HIS A 362 -7.23 8.84 -11.46
C HIS A 362 -8.73 9.12 -11.30
N ASP A 363 -9.56 8.46 -12.10
CA ASP A 363 -11.00 8.71 -12.15
C ASP A 363 -11.75 7.61 -11.36
N TYR A 364 -12.24 7.96 -10.18
CA TYR A 364 -13.03 7.06 -9.33
C TYR A 364 -14.53 7.06 -9.66
N ARG A 365 -14.98 7.85 -10.65
CA ARG A 365 -16.35 7.77 -11.19
C ARG A 365 -16.51 6.55 -12.09
N SER A 366 -15.41 6.12 -12.72
CA SER A 366 -15.32 4.91 -13.51
C SER A 366 -14.35 3.94 -12.82
N THR A 367 -14.89 2.99 -12.06
CA THR A 367 -14.08 2.03 -11.31
C THR A 367 -14.39 0.60 -11.74
N THR A 368 -13.37 -0.26 -11.62
CA THR A 368 -13.52 -1.70 -11.88
C THR A 368 -13.00 -2.49 -10.68
N PRO A 369 -13.75 -3.48 -10.17
CA PRO A 369 -13.25 -4.39 -9.17
C PRO A 369 -11.98 -5.11 -9.68
N ARG A 370 -10.89 -5.02 -8.95
CA ARG A 370 -9.61 -5.66 -9.31
C ARG A 370 -9.00 -6.33 -8.09
N PRO A 371 -8.77 -7.66 -8.10
CA PRO A 371 -8.12 -8.37 -7.00
C PRO A 371 -6.78 -7.74 -6.58
N ALA A 372 -5.97 -7.33 -7.56
CA ALA A 372 -4.69 -6.65 -7.32
C ALA A 372 -4.81 -5.29 -6.60
N ALA A 373 -6.00 -4.65 -6.60
CA ALA A 373 -6.24 -3.42 -5.83
C ALA A 373 -6.48 -3.68 -4.34
N GLY A 374 -6.66 -4.93 -3.95
CA GLY A 374 -6.90 -5.37 -2.58
C GLY A 374 -8.33 -5.85 -2.34
N VAL A 375 -8.75 -5.78 -1.09
CA VAL A 375 -10.09 -6.19 -0.62
C VAL A 375 -10.91 -4.95 -0.31
N ALA A 376 -12.15 -4.90 -0.78
CA ALA A 376 -13.08 -3.81 -0.49
C ALA A 376 -13.36 -3.70 1.02
N TRP A 377 -13.57 -2.48 1.49
CA TRP A 377 -13.98 -2.22 2.87
C TRP A 377 -15.50 -2.39 2.99
N GLU A 378 -15.93 -3.33 3.79
CA GLU A 378 -17.35 -3.63 4.07
C GLU A 378 -17.56 -3.76 5.58
N GLY A 379 -17.41 -2.64 6.26
CA GLY A 379 -17.48 -2.54 7.71
C GLY A 379 -16.37 -3.32 8.44
N LEU A 380 -16.54 -3.48 9.74
CA LEU A 380 -15.59 -4.20 10.60
C LEU A 380 -15.43 -5.67 10.22
N ARG A 381 -16.46 -6.26 9.59
CA ARG A 381 -16.48 -7.68 9.25
C ARG A 381 -15.47 -7.99 8.13
N SER A 382 -15.39 -7.19 7.09
CA SER A 382 -14.41 -7.39 6.03
C SER A 382 -12.99 -7.25 6.56
N TRP A 383 -12.73 -6.28 7.44
CA TRP A 383 -11.42 -6.08 8.03
C TRP A 383 -10.91 -7.32 8.78
N THR A 384 -11.75 -7.90 9.64
CA THR A 384 -11.38 -9.09 10.44
C THR A 384 -11.34 -10.41 9.65
N ARG A 385 -11.77 -10.39 8.39
CA ARG A 385 -11.73 -11.55 7.49
C ARG A 385 -10.62 -11.48 6.46
N ARG A 386 -9.97 -10.32 6.33
CA ARG A 386 -8.79 -10.17 5.48
C ARG A 386 -7.75 -11.21 5.87
N PRO A 387 -6.99 -11.76 4.92
CA PRO A 387 -5.90 -12.66 5.23
C PRO A 387 -4.94 -12.02 6.23
N PRO A 388 -4.62 -12.68 7.34
CA PRO A 388 -3.56 -12.24 8.23
C PRO A 388 -2.22 -12.43 7.55
N VAL A 389 -1.18 -11.80 8.05
CA VAL A 389 0.19 -11.98 7.52
C VAL A 389 0.62 -13.44 7.62
N THR A 390 0.39 -14.07 8.78
CA THR A 390 0.69 -15.48 9.01
C THR A 390 -0.47 -16.35 8.55
N SER A 391 -0.23 -17.18 7.54
CA SER A 391 -1.22 -18.12 7.02
C SER A 391 -1.47 -19.31 7.97
N GLU A 392 -2.59 -20.02 7.78
CA GLU A 392 -2.81 -21.33 8.41
C GLU A 392 -1.89 -22.45 7.84
N VAL A 393 -1.20 -22.19 6.73
CA VAL A 393 -0.18 -23.07 6.16
C VAL A 393 1.17 -22.70 6.74
N ALA A 394 1.82 -23.62 7.44
CA ALA A 394 3.11 -23.35 8.06
C ALA A 394 4.18 -22.96 7.03
N GLY A 395 4.84 -21.84 7.23
CA GLY A 395 5.85 -21.30 6.31
C GLY A 395 5.27 -20.45 5.16
N LEU A 396 3.95 -20.27 5.06
CA LEU A 396 3.33 -19.33 4.13
C LEU A 396 2.95 -18.03 4.84
N PHE A 397 3.37 -16.92 4.25
CA PHE A 397 3.06 -15.57 4.71
C PHE A 397 2.44 -14.78 3.56
N THR A 398 1.58 -13.80 3.89
CA THR A 398 0.91 -12.97 2.89
C THR A 398 1.14 -11.49 3.18
N ALA A 399 1.34 -10.69 2.15
CA ALA A 399 1.48 -9.24 2.24
C ALA A 399 0.92 -8.57 0.98
N GLY A 400 0.31 -7.41 1.14
CA GLY A 400 -0.27 -6.70 0.00
C GLY A 400 -1.39 -5.73 0.39
N PRO A 401 -2.03 -5.10 -0.58
CA PRO A 401 -3.14 -4.17 -0.38
C PRO A 401 -4.38 -4.83 0.23
N PHE A 402 -4.44 -6.14 0.24
CA PHE A 402 -5.47 -6.95 0.88
C PHE A 402 -5.22 -7.18 2.38
N SER A 403 -4.07 -6.79 2.90
CA SER A 403 -3.74 -6.91 4.32
C SER A 403 -4.67 -6.08 5.21
N PRO A 404 -4.68 -6.28 6.53
CA PRO A 404 -5.44 -5.43 7.44
C PRO A 404 -5.09 -3.94 7.39
N ALA A 405 -3.88 -3.55 6.95
CA ALA A 405 -3.53 -2.15 6.73
C ALA A 405 -4.25 -1.53 5.52
N GLY A 406 -4.67 -2.34 4.55
CA GLY A 406 -5.36 -1.90 3.34
C GLY A 406 -4.43 -1.48 2.21
N PRO A 407 -4.99 -0.84 1.17
CA PRO A 407 -4.22 -0.36 0.02
C PRO A 407 -3.45 0.93 0.34
N GLY A 408 -2.47 1.22 -0.49
CA GLY A 408 -1.63 2.42 -0.45
C GLY A 408 -0.17 2.11 -0.19
N GLY A 409 0.75 2.87 -0.81
CA GLY A 409 2.18 2.54 -0.83
C GLY A 409 2.77 2.32 0.57
N SER A 410 2.45 3.19 1.53
CA SER A 410 2.93 3.06 2.92
C SER A 410 2.37 1.83 3.64
N ALA A 411 1.09 1.49 3.41
CA ALA A 411 0.45 0.30 3.97
C ALA A 411 1.02 -0.98 3.35
N GLU A 412 1.26 -0.99 2.04
CA GLU A 412 1.85 -2.11 1.33
C GLU A 412 3.30 -2.37 1.77
N VAL A 413 4.09 -1.33 1.98
CA VAL A 413 5.45 -1.43 2.53
C VAL A 413 5.43 -2.02 3.94
N LEU A 414 4.53 -1.56 4.80
CA LEU A 414 4.39 -2.10 6.17
C LEU A 414 3.94 -3.56 6.16
N SER A 415 3.02 -3.94 5.29
CA SER A 415 2.57 -5.33 5.22
C SER A 415 3.70 -6.28 4.79
N GLY A 416 4.55 -5.85 3.85
CA GLY A 416 5.77 -6.58 3.48
C GLY A 416 6.77 -6.70 4.64
N ALA A 417 6.90 -5.63 5.44
CA ALA A 417 7.73 -5.65 6.65
C ALA A 417 7.22 -6.63 7.70
N LEU A 418 5.91 -6.67 7.94
CA LEU A 418 5.30 -7.63 8.87
C LEU A 418 5.50 -9.07 8.40
N ALA A 419 5.38 -9.33 7.10
CA ALA A 419 5.66 -10.66 6.54
C ALA A 419 7.12 -11.07 6.76
N ALA A 420 8.07 -10.17 6.58
CA ALA A 420 9.48 -10.46 6.86
C ALA A 420 9.73 -10.81 8.34
N TYR A 421 9.10 -10.09 9.27
CA TYR A 421 9.18 -10.44 10.69
C TYR A 421 8.52 -11.79 11.00
N GLY A 422 7.38 -12.09 10.37
CA GLY A 422 6.72 -13.39 10.50
C GLY A 422 7.61 -14.54 10.03
N VAL A 423 8.25 -14.39 8.87
CA VAL A 423 9.23 -15.37 8.35
C VAL A 423 10.39 -15.55 9.32
N GLN A 424 11.00 -14.46 9.79
CA GLN A 424 12.11 -14.51 10.73
C GLN A 424 11.74 -15.30 12.00
N ALA A 425 10.59 -14.99 12.60
CA ALA A 425 10.11 -15.69 13.79
C ALA A 425 9.87 -17.19 13.54
N TYR A 426 9.26 -17.52 12.39
CA TYR A 426 8.99 -18.90 11.98
C TYR A 426 10.28 -19.72 11.80
N VAL A 427 11.25 -19.15 11.09
CA VAL A 427 12.52 -19.82 10.81
C VAL A 427 13.34 -20.02 12.11
N THR A 428 13.37 -19.01 12.99
CA THR A 428 14.05 -19.11 14.28
C THR A 428 13.45 -20.23 15.14
N SER A 429 12.12 -20.30 15.24
CA SER A 429 11.44 -21.34 16.02
C SER A 429 11.70 -22.77 15.51
N ARG A 430 11.97 -22.93 14.21
CA ARG A 430 12.34 -24.22 13.62
C ARG A 430 13.77 -24.64 13.97
N GLY A 431 14.67 -23.68 14.15
CA GLY A 431 16.04 -23.94 14.57
C GLY A 431 16.14 -24.45 16.01
N ASP A 432 15.15 -24.13 16.83
CA ASP A 432 15.07 -24.54 18.25
C ASP A 432 14.36 -25.90 18.44
N GLU A 433 13.68 -26.45 17.41
CA GLU A 433 13.14 -27.82 17.47
C GLU A 433 14.31 -28.83 17.42
N PRO A 434 14.46 -29.75 18.40
CA PRO A 434 15.46 -30.79 18.32
C PRO A 434 15.24 -31.64 17.08
N PRO A 435 16.30 -32.15 16.42
CA PRO A 435 16.16 -32.98 15.26
C PRO A 435 15.28 -34.20 15.60
N GLY A 436 14.11 -34.28 14.92
CA GLY A 436 13.23 -35.44 15.10
C GLY A 436 13.96 -36.75 14.82
N PRO A 437 13.56 -37.87 15.42
CA PRO A 437 14.23 -39.15 15.25
C PRO A 437 14.33 -39.53 13.79
N PRO A 438 15.45 -40.09 13.32
CA PRO A 438 15.63 -40.46 11.93
C PRO A 438 14.52 -41.42 11.50
N ARG A 439 13.79 -41.10 10.45
CA ARG A 439 12.78 -42.00 9.87
C ARG A 439 13.49 -43.25 9.40
N GLN A 440 13.24 -44.39 10.11
CA GLN A 440 13.65 -45.69 9.64
C GLN A 440 12.90 -45.96 8.33
N HIS A 441 13.63 -46.03 7.22
CA HIS A 441 13.13 -46.61 5.98
C HIS A 441 12.86 -48.07 6.29
N LEU A 442 11.60 -48.44 6.51
CA LEU A 442 11.16 -49.81 6.42
C LEU A 442 11.21 -50.18 4.92
N ALA A 443 12.31 -50.83 4.55
CA ALA A 443 12.38 -51.60 3.33
C ALA A 443 11.47 -52.82 3.50
N SER A 444 10.47 -52.95 2.66
CA SER A 444 9.77 -54.17 2.32
C SER A 444 9.24 -54.07 0.91
#